data_bc5f3b4679b3ee859715d99683147ea8
#
_entry.id   bc5f3b4679b3ee859715d99683147ea8
#
_cell.length_a   1.000
_cell.length_b   1.000
_cell.length_c   1.000
_cell.angle_alpha   90.00
_cell.angle_beta   90.00
_cell.angle_gamma   90.00
#
_symmetry.space_group_name_H-M   'P 1'
#
loop_
_entity.id
_entity.type
_entity.pdbx_description
1 polymer ?
#
loop_
_entity_poly.entity_id
_entity_poly.type
_entity_poly.pdbx_seq_one_letter_code
_entity_poly.pdbx_strand_id
1 'polypeptide(L)'
;KEPLALPKTMTEYEFGQHIAGLAAKNKLYTTYIGMGWYNTITPAVIQRNVFENPVWYTSYTPYQTEVSQGRLEALMNFQTAVCDLTGMPLANCSLLDEATAAAEAVTMMYALRPRDMQKSGANVVFVDEAVFPQTLAVMTTRAIPQGIELRIGKYHEMEFTPNIFACVLQYPNAAGNVEDYRAFVEKAHAANCKVAVAADILSLALLTPPGEWGADIVFGTTQRLGTPMFYGGPSAAYFATRDEYKRNMPGRIIGWSKDKYGKLCYRMALQTREQHIKREKATSNICTAQALLATMAGFYAVYHGPEGIRTIAERIHSIAVFLEKSINKLGYKQVNAQYFDTLRFALPDTISAQQIRTIALSKEVNLRYFKNGDVGMSIDETTDIAAVNVLLSIFAIAAGRDWEKTSDVPMTSSISAEMKRQSTYLTHEVFNKYHTETEMMRYIKRLDRKDISLAHSMISLGSCTMKLNAAAEMLPLSRPEFMCMHPLVPEDQAEGYRELINNLSEELRVITGFAGVSLQPNSGAAGEYTGLRVIRAYLENIGQGHRNKVLIPASCLLYTSPSPRD
;
A
#
# COMPACT_ATOMS: atom_id res chain seq x y z
N LYS A 1 6.05 -24.04 -38.92
CA LYS A 1 5.45 -23.44 -37.70
C LYS A 1 4.40 -22.45 -38.19
N GLU A 2 3.17 -22.59 -37.74
CA GLU A 2 2.14 -21.59 -38.02
C GLU A 2 2.46 -20.29 -37.30
N PRO A 3 2.21 -19.13 -37.91
CA PRO A 3 2.38 -17.83 -37.21
C PRO A 3 1.40 -17.76 -36.06
N LEU A 4 1.82 -17.13 -34.96
CA LEU A 4 0.95 -16.87 -33.82
C LEU A 4 -0.17 -15.90 -34.23
N ALA A 5 -1.39 -16.18 -33.79
CA ALA A 5 -2.55 -15.31 -34.02
C ALA A 5 -2.51 -14.09 -33.08
N LEU A 6 -1.54 -13.21 -33.29
CA LEU A 6 -1.37 -11.97 -32.55
C LEU A 6 -1.81 -10.76 -33.39
N PRO A 7 -2.17 -9.63 -32.77
CA PRO A 7 -2.45 -8.37 -33.46
C PRO A 7 -1.27 -7.94 -34.35
N LYS A 8 -1.55 -7.15 -35.37
CA LYS A 8 -0.49 -6.53 -36.18
C LYS A 8 0.32 -5.57 -35.31
N THR A 9 1.62 -5.50 -35.59
CA THR A 9 2.49 -4.48 -34.97
C THR A 9 1.97 -3.08 -35.29
N MET A 10 2.01 -2.23 -34.29
CA MET A 10 1.64 -0.81 -34.39
C MET A 10 2.90 0.04 -34.43
N THR A 11 2.84 1.16 -35.15
CA THR A 11 3.79 2.24 -34.96
C THR A 11 3.56 2.91 -33.61
N GLU A 12 4.53 3.66 -33.10
CA GLU A 12 4.41 4.41 -31.84
C GLU A 12 3.19 5.36 -31.86
N TYR A 13 2.91 6.00 -32.99
CA TYR A 13 1.74 6.85 -33.16
C TYR A 13 0.42 6.07 -33.05
N GLU A 14 0.30 4.95 -33.78
CA GLU A 14 -0.88 4.09 -33.75
C GLU A 14 -1.12 3.52 -32.36
N PHE A 15 -0.05 3.09 -31.67
CA PHE A 15 -0.13 2.61 -30.30
C PHE A 15 -0.63 3.72 -29.36
N GLY A 16 -0.12 4.94 -29.51
CA GLY A 16 -0.58 6.11 -28.72
C GLY A 16 -2.08 6.38 -28.90
N GLN A 17 -2.58 6.29 -30.14
CA GLN A 17 -4.01 6.44 -30.44
C GLN A 17 -4.83 5.28 -29.88
N HIS A 18 -4.34 4.05 -29.98
CA HIS A 18 -5.00 2.86 -29.42
C HIS A 18 -5.16 2.98 -27.89
N ILE A 19 -4.08 3.30 -27.18
CA ILE A 19 -4.11 3.47 -25.72
C ILE A 19 -5.00 4.66 -25.30
N ALA A 20 -4.98 5.76 -26.06
CA ALA A 20 -5.91 6.88 -25.82
C ALA A 20 -7.38 6.46 -25.99
N GLY A 21 -7.66 5.61 -26.96
CA GLY A 21 -9.00 5.02 -27.18
C GLY A 21 -9.43 4.11 -26.02
N LEU A 22 -8.52 3.31 -25.46
CA LEU A 22 -8.80 2.52 -24.26
C LEU A 22 -9.03 3.39 -23.03
N ALA A 23 -8.18 4.40 -22.82
CA ALA A 23 -8.31 5.34 -21.72
C ALA A 23 -9.68 6.04 -21.72
N ALA A 24 -10.14 6.50 -22.90
CA ALA A 24 -11.42 7.19 -23.08
C ALA A 24 -12.66 6.31 -22.73
N LYS A 25 -12.52 5.00 -22.63
CA LYS A 25 -13.60 4.11 -22.18
C LYS A 25 -13.76 4.08 -20.66
N ASN A 26 -12.75 4.53 -19.91
CA ASN A 26 -12.83 4.65 -18.47
C ASN A 26 -13.62 5.90 -18.08
N LYS A 27 -14.51 5.79 -17.10
CA LYS A 27 -15.26 6.91 -16.54
C LYS A 27 -14.60 7.35 -15.23
N LEU A 28 -13.87 8.46 -15.29
CA LEU A 28 -13.15 8.97 -14.12
C LEU A 28 -14.08 9.81 -13.25
N TYR A 29 -14.77 9.18 -12.30
CA TYR A 29 -15.59 9.83 -11.30
C TYR A 29 -14.77 10.20 -10.06
N THR A 30 -15.13 11.29 -9.39
CA THR A 30 -14.54 11.64 -8.10
C THR A 30 -14.89 10.55 -7.08
N THR A 31 -13.89 9.96 -6.43
CA THR A 31 -14.10 8.80 -5.57
C THR A 31 -13.79 9.08 -4.11
N TYR A 32 -14.72 8.70 -3.24
CA TYR A 32 -14.62 8.75 -1.78
C TYR A 32 -14.83 7.37 -1.14
N ILE A 33 -14.52 6.32 -1.87
CA ILE A 33 -14.68 4.93 -1.40
C ILE A 33 -13.71 4.62 -0.27
N GLY A 34 -12.49 5.13 -0.34
CA GLY A 34 -11.44 4.88 0.65
C GLY A 34 -10.94 3.45 0.62
N MET A 35 -11.01 2.75 1.76
CA MET A 35 -10.58 1.35 1.90
C MET A 35 -9.11 1.10 1.55
N GLY A 36 -8.25 2.03 1.95
CA GLY A 36 -6.80 1.95 1.72
C GLY A 36 -6.32 2.59 0.42
N TRP A 37 -7.24 3.18 -0.38
CA TRP A 37 -6.94 3.86 -1.63
C TRP A 37 -7.57 5.25 -1.64
N TYR A 38 -6.75 6.27 -1.91
CA TYR A 38 -7.17 7.67 -1.81
C TYR A 38 -6.53 8.47 -2.94
N ASN A 39 -7.23 9.48 -3.44
CA ASN A 39 -6.57 10.44 -4.34
C ASN A 39 -5.50 11.20 -3.56
N THR A 40 -4.39 11.45 -4.22
CA THR A 40 -3.26 12.20 -3.68
C THR A 40 -2.64 13.07 -4.78
N ILE A 41 -1.95 14.11 -4.39
CA ILE A 41 -1.30 15.02 -5.32
C ILE A 41 0.18 14.65 -5.41
N THR A 42 0.57 14.06 -6.54
CA THR A 42 1.99 13.86 -6.84
C THR A 42 2.62 15.21 -7.17
N PRO A 43 3.61 15.71 -6.41
CA PRO A 43 4.30 16.95 -6.77
C PRO A 43 4.90 16.86 -8.18
N ALA A 44 4.68 17.89 -9.01
CA ALA A 44 5.13 17.90 -10.41
C ALA A 44 6.64 17.64 -10.55
N VAL A 45 7.43 18.10 -9.60
CA VAL A 45 8.87 17.85 -9.57
C VAL A 45 9.22 16.37 -9.37
N ILE A 46 8.42 15.63 -8.61
CA ILE A 46 8.58 14.18 -8.41
C ILE A 46 8.05 13.44 -9.64
N GLN A 47 6.88 13.81 -10.16
CA GLN A 47 6.30 13.23 -11.36
C GLN A 47 7.32 13.22 -12.51
N ARG A 48 7.81 14.41 -12.90
CA ARG A 48 8.73 14.57 -14.03
C ARG A 48 10.13 14.00 -13.79
N ASN A 49 10.70 14.19 -12.60
CA ASN A 49 12.10 13.87 -12.37
C ASN A 49 12.34 12.47 -11.78
N VAL A 50 11.29 11.76 -11.37
CA VAL A 50 11.37 10.41 -10.82
C VAL A 50 10.48 9.44 -11.59
N PHE A 51 9.17 9.65 -11.58
CA PHE A 51 8.21 8.71 -12.18
C PHE A 51 8.37 8.58 -13.69
N GLU A 52 8.54 9.70 -14.40
CA GLU A 52 8.72 9.73 -15.86
C GLU A 52 10.19 9.69 -16.30
N ASN A 53 11.13 9.59 -15.37
CA ASN A 53 12.56 9.63 -15.67
C ASN A 53 13.16 8.22 -15.77
N PRO A 54 13.70 7.83 -16.95
CA PRO A 54 14.26 6.50 -17.17
C PRO A 54 15.44 6.16 -16.25
N VAL A 55 16.16 7.14 -15.72
CA VAL A 55 17.21 6.91 -14.74
C VAL A 55 16.65 6.25 -13.48
N TRP A 56 15.46 6.60 -13.06
CA TRP A 56 14.81 6.08 -11.85
C TRP A 56 13.98 4.83 -12.11
N TYR A 57 13.15 4.81 -13.15
CA TYR A 57 12.23 3.68 -13.36
C TYR A 57 12.89 2.47 -14.03
N THR A 58 14.06 2.59 -14.67
CA THR A 58 14.76 1.45 -15.28
C THR A 58 15.48 0.56 -14.28
N SER A 59 15.62 0.98 -13.06
CA SER A 59 16.33 0.24 -12.03
C SER A 59 15.36 -0.39 -11.08
N TYR A 60 15.32 -1.71 -11.14
CA TYR A 60 14.45 -2.55 -10.35
C TYR A 60 14.65 -2.33 -8.84
N THR A 61 15.69 -2.89 -8.26
CA THR A 61 16.06 -2.68 -6.87
C THR A 61 17.54 -2.35 -6.75
N PRO A 62 17.92 -1.40 -5.91
CA PRO A 62 19.31 -0.95 -5.82
C PRO A 62 20.14 -1.89 -4.95
N TYR A 63 20.27 -3.15 -5.33
CA TYR A 63 20.99 -4.15 -4.54
C TYR A 63 22.52 -4.00 -4.64
N GLN A 64 23.01 -3.50 -5.76
CA GLN A 64 24.44 -3.29 -5.98
C GLN A 64 24.87 -1.95 -5.41
N THR A 65 25.46 -1.99 -4.23
CA THR A 65 25.84 -0.81 -3.44
C THR A 65 26.76 0.13 -4.20
N GLU A 66 27.69 -0.42 -4.97
CA GLU A 66 28.72 0.31 -5.74
C GLU A 66 28.16 1.15 -6.88
N VAL A 67 26.96 0.87 -7.34
CA VAL A 67 26.33 1.56 -8.48
C VAL A 67 25.01 2.25 -8.15
N SER A 68 24.56 2.21 -6.89
CA SER A 68 23.22 2.64 -6.49
C SER A 68 23.20 3.51 -5.22
N GLN A 69 24.23 4.28 -4.97
CA GLN A 69 24.35 5.09 -3.74
C GLN A 69 23.25 6.14 -3.61
N GLY A 70 22.80 6.73 -4.72
CA GLY A 70 21.70 7.70 -4.72
C GLY A 70 20.35 7.07 -4.46
N ARG A 71 20.04 5.91 -5.07
CA ARG A 71 18.80 5.17 -4.80
C ARG A 71 18.77 4.63 -3.37
N LEU A 72 19.90 4.16 -2.85
CA LEU A 72 20.00 3.72 -1.45
C LEU A 72 19.75 4.86 -0.48
N GLU A 73 20.24 6.08 -0.77
CA GLU A 73 19.93 7.28 0.02
C GLU A 73 18.44 7.61 -0.05
N ALA A 74 17.81 7.54 -1.23
CA ALA A 74 16.39 7.77 -1.39
C ALA A 74 15.54 6.75 -0.58
N LEU A 75 15.92 5.48 -0.59
CA LEU A 75 15.26 4.45 0.23
C LEU A 75 15.54 4.60 1.73
N MET A 76 16.69 5.14 2.12
CA MET A 76 16.96 5.52 3.51
C MET A 76 16.00 6.63 3.97
N ASN A 77 15.71 7.63 3.12
CA ASN A 77 14.71 8.65 3.42
C ASN A 77 13.33 8.01 3.66
N PHE A 78 12.92 7.06 2.82
CA PHE A 78 11.68 6.31 3.00
C PHE A 78 11.66 5.57 4.35
N GLN A 79 12.70 4.79 4.68
CA GLN A 79 12.79 4.07 5.95
C GLN A 79 12.69 5.02 7.15
N THR A 80 13.41 6.15 7.10
CA THR A 80 13.41 7.15 8.18
C THR A 80 12.03 7.76 8.34
N ALA A 81 11.37 8.13 7.23
CA ALA A 81 10.01 8.67 7.29
C ALA A 81 9.01 7.68 7.90
N VAL A 82 9.11 6.40 7.54
CA VAL A 82 8.26 5.34 8.12
C VAL A 82 8.54 5.17 9.62
N CYS A 83 9.80 5.10 10.04
CA CYS A 83 10.14 5.01 11.46
C CYS A 83 9.54 6.18 12.25
N ASP A 84 9.75 7.40 11.78
CA ASP A 84 9.31 8.61 12.46
C ASP A 84 7.77 8.69 12.54
N LEU A 85 7.07 8.41 11.44
CA LEU A 85 5.61 8.47 11.42
C LEU A 85 4.97 7.37 12.27
N THR A 86 5.51 6.15 12.23
CA THR A 86 4.95 5.00 12.98
C THR A 86 5.35 4.95 14.46
N GLY A 87 6.34 5.76 14.87
CA GLY A 87 6.93 5.69 16.21
C GLY A 87 7.74 4.41 16.46
N MET A 88 8.18 3.73 15.37
CA MET A 88 8.95 2.48 15.45
C MET A 88 10.45 2.73 15.22
N PRO A 89 11.33 1.99 15.93
CA PRO A 89 12.77 2.21 15.82
C PRO A 89 13.39 1.66 14.52
N LEU A 90 12.69 0.79 13.80
CA LEU A 90 13.21 0.13 12.61
C LEU A 90 12.12 -0.09 11.56
N ALA A 91 12.42 0.27 10.31
CA ALA A 91 11.59 -0.03 9.14
C ALA A 91 12.42 -0.71 8.03
N ASN A 92 11.75 -1.43 7.14
CA ASN A 92 12.37 -1.93 5.91
C ASN A 92 12.30 -0.89 4.77
N CYS A 93 12.92 -1.18 3.65
CA CYS A 93 12.94 -0.26 2.52
C CYS A 93 11.73 -0.39 1.58
N SER A 94 10.84 -1.29 1.76
CA SER A 94 9.46 -1.45 1.27
C SER A 94 9.03 -2.93 1.19
N LEU A 95 7.74 -3.14 1.01
CA LEU A 95 7.11 -4.39 0.56
C LEU A 95 6.20 -4.11 -0.65
N LEU A 96 5.52 -5.14 -1.15
CA LEU A 96 4.74 -5.04 -2.39
C LEU A 96 3.44 -4.24 -2.21
N ASP A 97 2.69 -4.52 -1.15
CA ASP A 97 1.41 -3.89 -0.81
C ASP A 97 1.05 -4.15 0.66
N GLU A 98 0.04 -3.46 1.19
CA GLU A 98 -0.40 -3.61 2.58
C GLU A 98 -0.81 -5.04 2.93
N ALA A 99 -1.55 -5.70 2.05
CA ALA A 99 -2.05 -7.05 2.30
C ALA A 99 -0.91 -8.08 2.37
N THR A 100 0.12 -7.93 1.51
CA THR A 100 1.35 -8.71 1.60
C THR A 100 2.10 -8.41 2.90
N ALA A 101 2.19 -7.15 3.31
CA ALA A 101 2.83 -6.76 4.57
C ALA A 101 2.11 -7.37 5.79
N ALA A 102 0.78 -7.41 5.77
CA ALA A 102 -0.03 -8.08 6.79
C ALA A 102 0.29 -9.57 6.89
N ALA A 103 0.34 -10.26 5.75
CA ALA A 103 0.68 -11.69 5.70
C ALA A 103 2.10 -11.97 6.20
N GLU A 104 3.06 -11.10 5.89
CA GLU A 104 4.41 -11.18 6.43
C GLU A 104 4.46 -10.90 7.93
N ALA A 105 3.62 -9.97 8.44
CA ALA A 105 3.50 -9.74 9.88
C ALA A 105 3.01 -11.00 10.62
N VAL A 106 1.98 -11.66 10.09
CA VAL A 106 1.48 -12.93 10.65
C VAL A 106 2.57 -14.00 10.65
N THR A 107 3.28 -14.18 9.55
CA THR A 107 4.38 -15.15 9.42
C THR A 107 5.52 -14.84 10.40
N MET A 108 5.88 -13.57 10.53
CA MET A 108 6.93 -13.13 11.47
C MET A 108 6.51 -13.38 12.93
N MET A 109 5.29 -13.02 13.32
CA MET A 109 4.78 -13.25 14.68
C MET A 109 4.69 -14.74 14.98
N TYR A 110 4.32 -15.57 14.01
CA TYR A 110 4.30 -17.03 14.15
C TYR A 110 5.71 -17.60 14.44
N ALA A 111 6.73 -17.10 13.76
CA ALA A 111 8.12 -17.48 14.01
C ALA A 111 8.64 -16.97 15.36
N LEU A 112 8.14 -15.85 15.86
CA LEU A 112 8.53 -15.22 17.13
C LEU A 112 7.78 -15.77 18.36
N ARG A 113 6.96 -16.81 18.23
CA ARG A 113 6.25 -17.40 19.38
C ARG A 113 7.23 -17.87 20.46
N PRO A 114 6.92 -17.65 21.74
CA PRO A 114 7.66 -18.26 22.85
C PRO A 114 7.76 -19.78 22.70
N ARG A 115 8.79 -20.37 23.26
CA ARG A 115 9.06 -21.84 23.15
C ARG A 115 7.90 -22.69 23.62
N ASP A 116 7.20 -22.28 24.65
CA ASP A 116 6.04 -22.99 25.23
C ASP A 116 4.85 -22.95 24.25
N MET A 117 4.57 -21.82 23.61
CA MET A 117 3.57 -21.72 22.56
C MET A 117 3.93 -22.56 21.32
N GLN A 118 5.23 -22.62 20.97
CA GLN A 118 5.67 -23.51 19.89
C GLN A 118 5.45 -24.99 20.24
N LYS A 119 5.76 -25.41 21.49
CA LYS A 119 5.57 -26.79 21.96
C LYS A 119 4.10 -27.18 22.09
N SER A 120 3.23 -26.25 22.51
CA SER A 120 1.79 -26.48 22.61
C SER A 120 1.08 -26.45 21.25
N GLY A 121 1.78 -26.05 20.19
CA GLY A 121 1.21 -25.93 18.83
C GLY A 121 0.29 -24.74 18.65
N ALA A 122 0.44 -23.66 19.45
CA ALA A 122 -0.35 -22.44 19.31
C ALA A 122 -0.23 -21.89 17.88
N ASN A 123 -1.33 -21.85 17.13
CA ASN A 123 -1.36 -21.50 15.71
C ASN A 123 -2.49 -20.57 15.32
N VAL A 124 -3.17 -19.94 16.28
CA VAL A 124 -4.28 -19.02 16.01
C VAL A 124 -3.77 -17.57 16.04
N VAL A 125 -4.09 -16.83 15.01
CA VAL A 125 -3.98 -15.37 14.98
C VAL A 125 -5.39 -14.76 15.03
N PHE A 126 -5.62 -13.86 15.96
CA PHE A 126 -6.85 -13.08 15.99
C PHE A 126 -6.73 -11.91 15.00
N VAL A 127 -7.78 -11.67 14.22
CA VAL A 127 -7.86 -10.55 13.29
C VAL A 127 -9.15 -9.79 13.58
N ASP A 128 -9.04 -8.50 13.84
CA ASP A 128 -10.22 -7.65 14.00
C ASP A 128 -11.06 -7.64 12.72
N GLU A 129 -12.39 -7.80 12.86
CA GLU A 129 -13.31 -7.82 11.71
C GLU A 129 -13.30 -6.50 10.92
N ALA A 130 -12.82 -5.44 11.54
CA ALA A 130 -12.69 -4.12 10.94
C ALA A 130 -11.37 -3.90 10.17
N VAL A 131 -10.57 -4.94 9.92
CA VAL A 131 -9.46 -4.95 8.95
C VAL A 131 -10.03 -4.91 7.53
N PHE A 132 -9.31 -4.29 6.59
CA PHE A 132 -9.74 -4.25 5.20
C PHE A 132 -9.95 -5.65 4.60
N PRO A 133 -11.06 -5.91 3.88
CA PRO A 133 -11.37 -7.23 3.34
C PRO A 133 -10.29 -7.80 2.41
N GLN A 134 -9.66 -6.95 1.57
CA GLN A 134 -8.59 -7.37 0.69
C GLN A 134 -7.35 -7.82 1.49
N THR A 135 -7.03 -7.15 2.58
CA THR A 135 -5.93 -7.52 3.47
C THR A 135 -6.21 -8.85 4.15
N LEU A 136 -7.44 -9.04 4.63
CA LEU A 136 -7.88 -10.31 5.22
C LEU A 136 -7.81 -11.48 4.23
N ALA A 137 -8.20 -11.28 2.97
CA ALA A 137 -8.16 -12.32 1.94
C ALA A 137 -6.73 -12.81 1.66
N VAL A 138 -5.75 -11.90 1.58
CA VAL A 138 -4.34 -12.28 1.37
C VAL A 138 -3.76 -12.95 2.61
N MET A 139 -4.03 -12.45 3.81
CA MET A 139 -3.63 -13.12 5.06
C MET A 139 -4.15 -14.56 5.10
N THR A 140 -5.42 -14.77 4.78
CA THR A 140 -6.04 -16.11 4.74
C THR A 140 -5.31 -17.03 3.77
N THR A 141 -5.06 -16.56 2.55
CA THR A 141 -4.37 -17.33 1.51
C THR A 141 -2.96 -17.74 1.93
N ARG A 142 -2.26 -16.85 2.64
CA ARG A 142 -0.87 -17.08 3.08
C ARG A 142 -0.78 -17.90 4.37
N ALA A 143 -1.79 -17.85 5.24
CA ALA A 143 -1.84 -18.58 6.52
C ALA A 143 -2.14 -20.07 6.34
N ILE A 144 -3.06 -20.43 5.45
CA ILE A 144 -3.50 -21.82 5.23
C ILE A 144 -2.33 -22.79 5.00
N PRO A 145 -1.35 -22.55 4.12
CA PRO A 145 -0.23 -23.49 3.92
C PRO A 145 0.68 -23.65 5.12
N GLN A 146 0.67 -22.68 6.03
CA GLN A 146 1.46 -22.70 7.26
C GLN A 146 0.73 -23.36 8.44
N GLY A 147 -0.51 -23.80 8.25
CA GLY A 147 -1.36 -24.32 9.30
C GLY A 147 -1.77 -23.28 10.34
N ILE A 148 -1.78 -22.00 9.96
CA ILE A 148 -2.20 -20.91 10.82
C ILE A 148 -3.71 -20.69 10.64
N GLU A 149 -4.44 -20.68 11.75
CA GLU A 149 -5.87 -20.36 11.81
C GLU A 149 -6.06 -18.85 11.98
N LEU A 150 -6.89 -18.23 11.15
CA LEU A 150 -7.35 -16.86 11.36
C LEU A 150 -8.69 -16.89 12.11
N ARG A 151 -8.71 -16.31 13.31
CA ARG A 151 -9.94 -16.09 14.08
C ARG A 151 -10.36 -14.65 13.93
N ILE A 152 -11.46 -14.43 13.21
CA ILE A 152 -12.00 -13.10 12.92
C ILE A 152 -13.07 -12.76 13.93
N GLY A 153 -13.07 -11.56 14.49
CA GLY A 153 -14.06 -11.09 15.46
C GLY A 153 -13.80 -9.66 15.89
N LYS A 154 -14.58 -9.17 16.83
CA LYS A 154 -14.41 -7.82 17.38
C LYS A 154 -13.37 -7.83 18.50
N TYR A 155 -12.42 -6.89 18.43
CA TYR A 155 -11.31 -6.85 19.39
C TYR A 155 -11.77 -6.71 20.86
N HIS A 156 -12.86 -6.00 21.11
CA HIS A 156 -13.38 -5.78 22.46
C HIS A 156 -14.17 -6.98 23.04
N GLU A 157 -14.56 -7.93 22.20
CA GLU A 157 -15.21 -9.20 22.60
C GLU A 157 -14.20 -10.35 22.67
N MET A 158 -12.92 -10.09 22.33
CA MET A 158 -11.90 -11.13 22.26
C MET A 158 -11.48 -11.66 23.65
N GLU A 159 -11.44 -12.98 23.77
CA GLU A 159 -10.84 -13.68 24.90
C GLU A 159 -9.49 -14.28 24.51
N PHE A 160 -8.45 -13.99 25.30
CA PHE A 160 -7.11 -14.51 25.09
C PHE A 160 -7.02 -15.96 25.56
N THR A 161 -6.88 -16.88 24.62
CA THR A 161 -6.67 -18.31 24.88
C THR A 161 -5.24 -18.72 24.58
N PRO A 162 -4.70 -19.79 25.22
CA PRO A 162 -3.27 -20.17 25.07
C PRO A 162 -2.82 -20.51 23.63
N ASN A 163 -3.75 -20.77 22.71
CA ASN A 163 -3.43 -21.07 21.32
C ASN A 163 -3.38 -19.81 20.42
N ILE A 164 -3.76 -18.63 20.93
CA ILE A 164 -3.65 -17.37 20.20
C ILE A 164 -2.26 -16.78 20.44
N PHE A 165 -1.48 -16.67 19.38
CA PHE A 165 -0.10 -16.17 19.46
C PHE A 165 0.03 -14.69 19.08
N ALA A 166 -0.94 -14.15 18.35
CA ALA A 166 -0.88 -12.78 17.86
C ALA A 166 -2.26 -12.20 17.52
N CYS A 167 -2.30 -10.88 17.40
CA CYS A 167 -3.46 -10.09 16.99
C CYS A 167 -3.11 -9.13 15.86
N VAL A 168 -4.08 -8.90 14.94
CA VAL A 168 -3.97 -7.92 13.87
C VAL A 168 -5.11 -6.92 13.98
N LEU A 169 -4.80 -5.64 14.01
CA LEU A 169 -5.72 -4.51 14.13
C LEU A 169 -5.55 -3.55 12.95
N GLN A 170 -6.53 -2.67 12.73
CA GLN A 170 -6.51 -1.61 11.70
C GLN A 170 -6.70 -0.23 12.34
N TYR A 171 -5.91 0.78 11.95
CA TYR A 171 -5.90 2.12 12.57
C TYR A 171 -5.67 3.24 11.53
N PRO A 172 -6.67 4.09 11.25
CA PRO A 172 -8.09 3.92 11.55
C PRO A 172 -8.63 2.62 10.95
N ASN A 173 -9.73 2.10 11.51
CA ASN A 173 -10.29 0.84 11.04
C ASN A 173 -11.07 0.99 9.71
N ALA A 174 -11.48 -0.12 9.11
CA ALA A 174 -12.15 -0.10 7.81
C ALA A 174 -13.48 0.67 7.80
N ALA A 175 -14.11 0.92 8.93
CA ALA A 175 -15.29 1.77 9.04
C ALA A 175 -14.96 3.25 9.28
N GLY A 176 -13.68 3.58 9.43
CA GLY A 176 -13.19 4.93 9.71
C GLY A 176 -13.04 5.26 11.20
N ASN A 177 -13.32 4.32 12.12
CA ASN A 177 -13.13 4.58 13.54
C ASN A 177 -11.65 4.65 13.91
N VAL A 178 -11.32 5.62 14.75
CA VAL A 178 -10.07 5.72 15.48
C VAL A 178 -10.30 5.15 16.88
N GLU A 179 -9.82 3.93 17.12
CA GLU A 179 -10.01 3.21 18.36
C GLU A 179 -8.81 3.38 19.30
N ASP A 180 -9.04 3.42 20.61
CA ASP A 180 -7.96 3.37 21.61
C ASP A 180 -7.60 1.92 21.93
N TYR A 181 -6.55 1.44 21.31
CA TYR A 181 -6.10 0.06 21.49
C TYR A 181 -5.13 -0.15 22.65
N ARG A 182 -4.76 0.86 23.45
CA ARG A 182 -3.75 0.76 24.53
C ARG A 182 -4.06 -0.36 25.51
N ALA A 183 -5.25 -0.36 26.07
CA ALA A 183 -5.66 -1.39 27.04
C ALA A 183 -5.75 -2.80 26.41
N PHE A 184 -6.09 -2.91 25.13
CA PHE A 184 -6.09 -4.18 24.41
C PHE A 184 -4.67 -4.71 24.23
N VAL A 185 -3.72 -3.86 23.84
CA VAL A 185 -2.32 -4.23 23.66
C VAL A 185 -1.68 -4.69 24.96
N GLU A 186 -1.95 -4.01 26.08
CA GLU A 186 -1.49 -4.43 27.39
C GLU A 186 -2.00 -5.84 27.76
N LYS A 187 -3.29 -6.11 27.54
CA LYS A 187 -3.87 -7.45 27.75
C LYS A 187 -3.27 -8.51 26.83
N ALA A 188 -3.04 -8.17 25.55
CA ALA A 188 -2.41 -9.06 24.58
C ALA A 188 -0.99 -9.45 25.05
N HIS A 189 -0.19 -8.47 25.45
CA HIS A 189 1.17 -8.71 25.95
C HIS A 189 1.17 -9.53 27.25
N ALA A 190 0.23 -9.27 28.18
CA ALA A 190 0.08 -10.08 29.39
C ALA A 190 -0.25 -11.56 29.08
N ALA A 191 -0.90 -11.81 27.94
CA ALA A 191 -1.17 -13.16 27.41
C ALA A 191 -0.05 -13.71 26.49
N ASN A 192 1.11 -13.07 26.42
CA ASN A 192 2.21 -13.36 25.50
C ASN A 192 1.84 -13.31 24.01
N CYS A 193 0.76 -12.60 23.66
CA CYS A 193 0.36 -12.35 22.28
C CYS A 193 1.03 -11.09 21.72
N LYS A 194 1.53 -11.16 20.50
CA LYS A 194 2.06 -10.00 19.78
C LYS A 194 0.97 -9.26 19.04
N VAL A 195 1.15 -7.95 18.86
CA VAL A 195 0.17 -7.11 18.18
C VAL A 195 0.78 -6.43 16.96
N ALA A 196 0.18 -6.68 15.81
CA ALA A 196 0.48 -5.98 14.55
C ALA A 196 -0.67 -5.04 14.19
N VAL A 197 -0.33 -3.85 13.70
CA VAL A 197 -1.30 -2.80 13.38
C VAL A 197 -1.11 -2.36 11.95
N ALA A 198 -2.15 -2.51 11.14
CA ALA A 198 -2.25 -1.85 9.84
C ALA A 198 -2.63 -0.38 10.07
N ALA A 199 -1.78 0.56 9.67
CA ALA A 199 -2.03 1.98 9.93
C ALA A 199 -2.01 2.81 8.65
N ASP A 200 -2.93 3.78 8.57
CA ASP A 200 -2.86 4.83 7.54
C ASP A 200 -1.73 5.78 7.87
N ILE A 201 -0.69 5.79 7.04
CA ILE A 201 0.54 6.55 7.28
C ILE A 201 0.30 8.06 7.40
N LEU A 202 -0.66 8.63 6.67
CA LEU A 202 -0.95 10.08 6.72
C LEU A 202 -1.70 10.45 8.01
N SER A 203 -2.58 9.59 8.50
CA SER A 203 -3.30 9.81 9.75
C SER A 203 -2.33 9.95 10.94
N LEU A 204 -1.18 9.28 10.86
CA LEU A 204 -0.14 9.32 11.91
C LEU A 204 0.57 10.68 12.03
N ALA A 205 0.33 11.61 11.11
CA ALA A 205 0.74 13.01 11.30
C ALA A 205 -0.06 13.70 12.44
N LEU A 206 -1.29 13.24 12.73
CA LEU A 206 -2.19 13.81 13.73
C LEU A 206 -2.51 12.86 14.89
N LEU A 207 -2.52 11.54 14.63
CA LEU A 207 -2.87 10.53 15.61
C LEU A 207 -1.63 9.94 16.29
N THR A 208 -1.76 9.60 17.58
CA THR A 208 -0.70 8.91 18.32
C THR A 208 -0.29 7.63 17.58
N PRO A 209 0.98 7.48 17.18
CA PRO A 209 1.40 6.35 16.37
C PRO A 209 1.42 5.04 17.16
N PRO A 210 1.15 3.91 16.48
CA PRO A 210 1.08 2.59 17.13
C PRO A 210 2.34 2.17 17.88
N GLY A 211 3.51 2.61 17.45
CA GLY A 211 4.76 2.34 18.15
C GLY A 211 4.80 2.91 19.57
N GLU A 212 4.13 4.04 19.82
CA GLU A 212 4.12 4.72 21.11
C GLU A 212 3.18 4.07 22.13
N TRP A 213 2.14 3.37 21.66
CA TRP A 213 1.22 2.65 22.55
C TRP A 213 1.42 1.12 22.54
N GLY A 214 2.59 0.68 22.07
CA GLY A 214 3.08 -0.67 22.36
C GLY A 214 2.90 -1.69 21.25
N ALA A 215 2.49 -1.33 20.04
CA ALA A 215 2.46 -2.27 18.91
C ALA A 215 3.83 -2.95 18.72
N ASP A 216 3.84 -4.23 18.36
CA ASP A 216 5.06 -4.96 18.03
C ASP A 216 5.48 -4.74 16.57
N ILE A 217 4.48 -4.61 15.69
CA ILE A 217 4.65 -4.39 14.25
C ILE A 217 3.65 -3.32 13.81
N VAL A 218 4.10 -2.39 12.97
CA VAL A 218 3.23 -1.44 12.26
C VAL A 218 3.50 -1.58 10.76
N PHE A 219 2.45 -1.79 10.00
CA PHE A 219 2.53 -1.93 8.55
C PHE A 219 1.39 -1.18 7.87
N GLY A 220 1.48 -1.00 6.57
CA GLY A 220 0.46 -0.32 5.77
C GLY A 220 0.97 0.02 4.39
N THR A 221 0.24 0.88 3.70
CA THR A 221 0.66 1.43 2.41
C THR A 221 1.13 2.88 2.54
N THR A 222 2.10 3.28 1.72
CA THR A 222 2.50 4.69 1.57
C THR A 222 1.82 5.36 0.38
N GLN A 223 0.74 4.79 -0.15
CA GLN A 223 0.03 5.31 -1.32
C GLN A 223 -0.37 6.78 -1.16
N ARG A 224 -0.80 7.20 0.04
CA ARG A 224 -1.17 8.58 0.37
C ARG A 224 -0.01 9.59 0.32
N LEU A 225 1.22 9.12 0.21
CA LEU A 225 2.41 9.98 0.06
C LEU A 225 2.75 10.17 -1.42
N GLY A 226 1.81 10.72 -2.18
CA GLY A 226 2.01 11.15 -3.56
C GLY A 226 2.03 10.02 -4.60
N THR A 227 1.54 8.81 -4.29
CA THR A 227 1.45 7.73 -5.26
C THR A 227 0.02 7.62 -5.80
N PRO A 228 -0.22 7.74 -7.11
CA PRO A 228 -1.55 7.55 -7.69
C PRO A 228 -2.13 6.16 -7.42
N MET A 229 -3.46 6.02 -7.57
CA MET A 229 -4.16 4.76 -7.26
C MET A 229 -3.95 3.65 -8.28
N PHE A 230 -3.73 3.95 -9.54
CA PHE A 230 -3.46 3.00 -10.64
C PHE A 230 -4.39 1.77 -10.65
N TYR A 231 -5.68 1.95 -10.39
CA TYR A 231 -6.67 0.86 -10.31
C TYR A 231 -6.31 -0.26 -9.32
N GLY A 232 -5.59 0.10 -8.27
CA GLY A 232 -5.22 -0.83 -7.19
C GLY A 232 -3.75 -1.25 -7.15
N GLY A 233 -2.89 -0.60 -7.91
CA GLY A 233 -1.46 -0.84 -7.80
C GLY A 233 -0.65 -0.47 -9.03
N PRO A 234 0.69 -0.49 -8.88
CA PRO A 234 1.41 -0.82 -7.65
C PRO A 234 1.40 0.29 -6.59
N SER A 235 1.63 -0.08 -5.32
CA SER A 235 1.88 0.87 -4.22
C SER A 235 2.98 0.34 -3.31
N ALA A 236 3.76 1.22 -2.69
CA ALA A 236 4.78 0.78 -1.75
C ALA A 236 4.16 0.55 -0.36
N ALA A 237 4.22 -0.69 0.12
CA ALA A 237 3.93 -0.96 1.52
C ALA A 237 5.14 -0.64 2.40
N TYR A 238 4.87 -0.32 3.64
CA TYR A 238 5.88 -0.21 4.68
C TYR A 238 5.69 -1.29 5.74
N PHE A 239 6.77 -1.59 6.44
CA PHE A 239 6.79 -2.51 7.55
C PHE A 239 7.79 -2.01 8.58
N ALA A 240 7.33 -1.75 9.79
CA ALA A 240 8.15 -1.25 10.88
C ALA A 240 7.97 -2.12 12.12
N THR A 241 9.01 -2.27 12.93
CA THR A 241 9.00 -3.16 14.10
C THR A 241 10.00 -2.70 15.16
N ARG A 242 9.95 -3.35 16.33
CA ARG A 242 10.89 -3.13 17.43
C ARG A 242 12.29 -3.63 17.08
N ASP A 243 13.32 -3.02 17.64
CA ASP A 243 14.72 -3.39 17.38
C ASP A 243 15.04 -4.86 17.74
N GLU A 244 14.41 -5.39 18.77
CA GLU A 244 14.59 -6.79 19.18
C GLU A 244 14.20 -7.80 18.10
N TYR A 245 13.30 -7.43 17.18
CA TYR A 245 12.83 -8.30 16.10
C TYR A 245 13.57 -8.12 14.77
N LYS A 246 14.57 -7.27 14.71
CA LYS A 246 15.29 -6.93 13.47
C LYS A 246 15.81 -8.12 12.66
N ARG A 247 16.11 -9.25 13.33
CA ARG A 247 16.59 -10.47 12.65
C ARG A 247 15.49 -11.30 12.01
N ASN A 248 14.22 -11.04 12.36
CA ASN A 248 13.05 -11.74 11.86
C ASN A 248 12.22 -10.87 10.89
N MET A 249 12.58 -9.59 10.75
CA MET A 249 11.88 -8.63 9.91
C MET A 249 11.91 -9.05 8.44
N PRO A 250 10.78 -9.03 7.72
CA PRO A 250 10.75 -9.29 6.28
C PRO A 250 11.33 -8.12 5.49
N GLY A 251 11.71 -8.42 4.25
CA GLY A 251 12.20 -7.41 3.31
C GLY A 251 13.61 -6.91 3.62
N ARG A 252 14.09 -5.99 2.80
CA ARG A 252 15.45 -5.47 2.87
C ARG A 252 15.53 -4.25 3.77
N ILE A 253 16.66 -4.07 4.40
CA ILE A 253 16.97 -2.92 5.25
C ILE A 253 18.19 -2.23 4.67
N ILE A 254 18.11 -0.92 4.47
CA ILE A 254 19.25 -0.09 4.11
C ILE A 254 19.90 0.42 5.39
N GLY A 255 21.23 0.33 5.45
CA GLY A 255 22.04 0.88 6.50
C GLY A 255 23.14 1.76 5.92
N TRP A 256 23.80 2.50 6.78
CA TRP A 256 24.95 3.29 6.41
C TRP A 256 26.27 2.69 6.94
N SER A 257 27.35 2.99 6.26
CA SER A 257 28.70 2.55 6.59
C SER A 257 29.71 3.60 6.13
N LYS A 258 30.98 3.28 6.22
CA LYS A 258 32.05 4.10 5.64
C LYS A 258 32.75 3.31 4.54
N ASP A 259 33.09 3.99 3.45
CA ASP A 259 33.92 3.45 2.40
C ASP A 259 35.41 3.36 2.84
N LYS A 260 36.27 2.86 1.97
CA LYS A 260 37.70 2.73 2.25
C LYS A 260 38.44 4.08 2.48
N TYR A 261 37.78 5.18 2.15
CA TYR A 261 38.32 6.54 2.37
C TYR A 261 37.66 7.23 3.59
N GLY A 262 36.82 6.53 4.34
CA GLY A 262 36.12 7.05 5.50
C GLY A 262 34.87 7.88 5.17
N LYS A 263 34.45 7.96 3.90
CA LYS A 263 33.23 8.68 3.49
C LYS A 263 31.98 7.85 3.77
N LEU A 264 30.90 8.54 4.09
CA LEU A 264 29.58 7.92 4.27
C LEU A 264 29.16 7.21 2.98
N CYS A 265 28.73 5.96 3.13
CA CYS A 265 28.12 5.17 2.06
C CYS A 265 26.95 4.35 2.58
N TYR A 266 26.02 4.03 1.68
CA TYR A 266 24.83 3.22 1.99
C TYR A 266 25.04 1.79 1.51
N ARG A 267 24.47 0.84 2.23
CA ARG A 267 24.51 -0.59 1.88
C ARG A 267 23.30 -1.31 2.44
N MET A 268 23.04 -2.51 1.95
CA MET A 268 22.07 -3.38 2.61
C MET A 268 22.61 -3.86 3.96
N ALA A 269 21.76 -3.78 4.97
CA ALA A 269 22.06 -4.19 6.34
C ALA A 269 21.46 -5.56 6.65
N LEU A 270 22.08 -6.29 7.59
CA LEU A 270 21.58 -7.57 8.11
C LEU A 270 21.29 -8.63 7.01
N GLN A 271 22.08 -8.68 5.95
CA GLN A 271 21.92 -9.59 4.80
C GLN A 271 21.88 -11.07 5.18
N THR A 272 22.43 -11.45 6.34
CA THR A 272 22.35 -12.84 6.87
C THR A 272 20.93 -13.36 7.07
N ARG A 273 19.90 -12.51 7.00
CA ARG A 273 18.48 -12.90 7.05
C ARG A 273 17.96 -13.33 5.68
N GLU A 274 18.63 -12.93 4.60
CA GLU A 274 18.13 -13.03 3.25
C GLU A 274 18.37 -14.41 2.64
N GLN A 275 17.55 -14.74 1.65
CA GLN A 275 17.52 -16.05 1.00
C GLN A 275 18.85 -16.44 0.37
N HIS A 276 19.57 -15.51 -0.23
CA HIS A 276 20.87 -15.79 -0.86
C HIS A 276 21.96 -16.28 0.12
N ILE A 277 21.78 -15.99 1.43
CA ILE A 277 22.68 -16.49 2.48
C ILE A 277 22.07 -17.65 3.25
N LYS A 278 20.84 -17.49 3.77
CA LYS A 278 20.19 -18.50 4.62
C LYS A 278 19.45 -19.59 3.86
N ARG A 279 19.20 -19.41 2.56
CA ARG A 279 18.48 -20.34 1.69
C ARG A 279 17.11 -20.72 2.28
N GLU A 280 16.80 -22.00 2.45
CA GLU A 280 15.55 -22.51 3.02
C GLU A 280 15.28 -22.04 4.46
N LYS A 281 16.29 -21.55 5.17
CA LYS A 281 16.17 -21.01 6.54
C LYS A 281 15.96 -19.49 6.57
N ALA A 282 15.81 -18.85 5.41
CA ALA A 282 15.53 -17.43 5.37
C ALA A 282 14.20 -17.10 6.03
N THR A 283 14.16 -16.00 6.78
CA THR A 283 12.96 -15.56 7.48
C THR A 283 11.87 -15.12 6.50
N SER A 284 12.27 -14.53 5.39
CA SER A 284 11.38 -14.07 4.33
C SER A 284 12.05 -14.28 2.97
N ASN A 285 11.28 -14.81 2.02
CA ASN A 285 11.71 -15.02 0.64
C ASN A 285 11.25 -13.87 -0.27
N ILE A 286 11.17 -12.66 0.25
CA ILE A 286 10.81 -11.48 -0.52
C ILE A 286 11.98 -11.11 -1.42
N CYS A 287 11.87 -11.45 -2.71
CA CYS A 287 12.81 -11.05 -3.74
C CYS A 287 12.52 -9.63 -4.24
N THR A 288 11.24 -9.30 -4.43
CA THR A 288 10.77 -8.06 -5.06
C THR A 288 10.21 -7.09 -4.01
N ALA A 289 10.54 -5.82 -4.15
CA ALA A 289 10.01 -4.71 -3.37
C ALA A 289 9.68 -3.53 -4.29
N GLN A 290 8.86 -2.60 -3.85
CA GLN A 290 8.45 -1.42 -4.61
C GLN A 290 9.51 -0.31 -4.47
N ALA A 291 10.55 -0.33 -5.30
CA ALA A 291 11.65 0.62 -5.19
C ALA A 291 11.28 2.03 -5.69
N LEU A 292 10.67 2.15 -6.89
CA LEU A 292 10.30 3.43 -7.47
C LEU A 292 9.26 4.16 -6.62
N LEU A 293 8.19 3.48 -6.22
CA LEU A 293 7.11 4.08 -5.45
C LEU A 293 7.52 4.40 -4.00
N ALA A 294 8.40 3.58 -3.40
CA ALA A 294 9.01 3.90 -2.11
C ALA A 294 9.90 5.16 -2.20
N THR A 295 10.65 5.31 -3.31
CA THR A 295 11.42 6.52 -3.58
C THR A 295 10.52 7.74 -3.73
N MET A 296 9.41 7.63 -4.47
CA MET A 296 8.43 8.71 -4.62
C MET A 296 7.83 9.11 -3.28
N ALA A 297 7.41 8.15 -2.46
CA ALA A 297 6.85 8.40 -1.13
C ALA A 297 7.89 9.04 -0.19
N GLY A 298 9.13 8.56 -0.21
CA GLY A 298 10.24 9.18 0.53
C GLY A 298 10.51 10.63 0.09
N PHE A 299 10.47 10.89 -1.22
CA PHE A 299 10.63 12.24 -1.75
C PHE A 299 9.42 13.15 -1.49
N TYR A 300 8.22 12.60 -1.43
CA TYR A 300 7.05 13.34 -0.97
C TYR A 300 7.25 13.84 0.47
N ALA A 301 7.73 12.96 1.36
CA ALA A 301 8.06 13.34 2.72
C ALA A 301 9.19 14.39 2.79
N VAL A 302 10.21 14.29 1.94
CA VAL A 302 11.30 15.29 1.85
C VAL A 302 10.78 16.64 1.33
N TYR A 303 9.90 16.63 0.32
CA TYR A 303 9.40 17.85 -0.31
C TYR A 303 8.44 18.62 0.60
N HIS A 304 7.51 17.93 1.24
CA HIS A 304 6.52 18.56 2.14
C HIS A 304 7.08 18.82 3.53
N GLY A 305 7.99 17.99 4.01
CA GLY A 305 8.50 18.07 5.37
C GLY A 305 7.43 17.80 6.43
N PRO A 306 7.76 17.94 7.73
CA PRO A 306 6.83 17.66 8.80
C PRO A 306 5.62 18.61 8.80
N GLU A 307 5.84 19.89 8.54
CA GLU A 307 4.78 20.92 8.54
C GLU A 307 3.84 20.76 7.34
N GLY A 308 4.37 20.47 6.13
CA GLY A 308 3.54 20.25 4.95
C GLY A 308 2.65 19.02 5.09
N ILE A 309 3.18 17.89 5.57
CA ILE A 309 2.39 16.67 5.83
C ILE A 309 1.33 16.92 6.89
N ARG A 310 1.66 17.65 7.95
CA ARG A 310 0.69 18.04 8.98
C ARG A 310 -0.43 18.90 8.40
N THR A 311 -0.09 19.92 7.64
CA THR A 311 -1.07 20.82 7.00
C THR A 311 -2.03 20.07 6.07
N ILE A 312 -1.50 19.11 5.28
CA ILE A 312 -2.32 18.26 4.42
C ILE A 312 -3.29 17.42 5.26
N ALA A 313 -2.80 16.76 6.30
CA ALA A 313 -3.61 15.94 7.19
C ALA A 313 -4.67 16.76 7.95
N GLU A 314 -4.32 17.93 8.47
CA GLU A 314 -5.23 18.86 9.16
C GLU A 314 -6.33 19.38 8.24
N ARG A 315 -6.01 19.71 6.98
CA ARG A 315 -6.98 20.13 5.98
C ARG A 315 -7.98 19.01 5.68
N ILE A 316 -7.50 17.79 5.43
CA ILE A 316 -8.36 16.62 5.18
C ILE A 316 -9.30 16.39 6.38
N HIS A 317 -8.75 16.36 7.58
CA HIS A 317 -9.54 16.17 8.80
C HIS A 317 -10.55 17.29 9.03
N SER A 318 -10.18 18.55 8.80
CA SER A 318 -11.09 19.69 8.94
C SER A 318 -12.26 19.63 7.97
N ILE A 319 -12.03 19.18 6.72
CA ILE A 319 -13.10 18.95 5.74
C ILE A 319 -14.03 17.85 6.23
N ALA A 320 -13.50 16.75 6.77
CA ALA A 320 -14.31 15.68 7.33
C ALA A 320 -15.18 16.18 8.50
N VAL A 321 -14.61 16.97 9.44
CA VAL A 321 -15.37 17.58 10.55
C VAL A 321 -16.46 18.52 10.06
N PHE A 322 -16.19 19.31 9.04
CA PHE A 322 -17.19 20.20 8.44
C PHE A 322 -18.34 19.43 7.80
N LEU A 323 -18.02 18.40 7.02
CA LEU A 323 -19.03 17.54 6.37
C LEU A 323 -19.87 16.78 7.40
N GLU A 324 -19.23 16.23 8.45
CA GLU A 324 -19.96 15.57 9.55
C GLU A 324 -21.04 16.48 10.13
N LYS A 325 -20.64 17.70 10.55
CA LYS A 325 -21.57 18.66 11.14
C LYS A 325 -22.67 19.09 10.17
N SER A 326 -22.33 19.31 8.92
CA SER A 326 -23.28 19.77 7.89
C SER A 326 -24.26 18.69 7.48
N ILE A 327 -23.81 17.45 7.30
CA ILE A 327 -24.67 16.31 6.94
C ILE A 327 -25.57 15.91 8.11
N ASN A 328 -25.08 15.96 9.36
CA ASN A 328 -25.91 15.74 10.55
C ASN A 328 -27.09 16.74 10.63
N LYS A 329 -26.87 18.02 10.26
CA LYS A 329 -27.96 19.03 10.19
C LYS A 329 -29.01 18.68 9.13
N LEU A 330 -28.67 17.92 8.10
CA LEU A 330 -29.62 17.42 7.10
C LEU A 330 -30.44 16.22 7.60
N GLY A 331 -30.19 15.75 8.83
CA GLY A 331 -30.96 14.66 9.47
C GLY A 331 -30.32 13.29 9.37
N TYR A 332 -29.10 13.19 8.87
CA TYR A 332 -28.31 11.96 8.93
C TYR A 332 -27.63 11.83 10.30
N LYS A 333 -27.20 10.61 10.65
CA LYS A 333 -26.50 10.36 11.90
C LYS A 333 -25.10 9.80 11.63
N GLN A 334 -24.07 10.57 11.95
CA GLN A 334 -22.70 10.07 11.98
C GLN A 334 -22.56 8.92 12.97
N VAL A 335 -21.94 7.80 12.52
CA VAL A 335 -21.83 6.56 13.30
C VAL A 335 -20.52 6.45 14.05
N ASN A 336 -19.40 6.78 13.41
CA ASN A 336 -18.10 6.69 14.05
C ASN A 336 -17.82 7.91 14.96
N ALA A 337 -17.52 7.62 16.23
CA ALA A 337 -17.34 8.65 17.26
C ALA A 337 -16.02 9.42 17.13
N GLN A 338 -14.95 8.74 16.76
CA GLN A 338 -13.63 9.30 16.49
C GLN A 338 -13.20 8.86 15.09
N TYR A 339 -12.69 9.78 14.29
CA TYR A 339 -12.29 9.52 12.91
C TYR A 339 -11.12 10.44 12.51
N PHE A 340 -10.43 10.08 11.45
CA PHE A 340 -9.45 10.95 10.79
C PHE A 340 -10.10 11.63 9.57
N ASP A 341 -10.43 10.88 8.54
CA ASP A 341 -10.93 11.37 7.25
C ASP A 341 -12.17 10.63 6.76
N THR A 342 -12.46 9.47 7.34
CA THR A 342 -13.53 8.58 6.87
C THR A 342 -14.76 8.72 7.75
N LEU A 343 -15.85 9.14 7.12
CA LEU A 343 -17.16 9.33 7.74
C LEU A 343 -18.11 8.20 7.35
N ARG A 344 -18.95 7.77 8.28
CA ARG A 344 -20.01 6.80 8.05
C ARG A 344 -21.30 7.32 8.63
N PHE A 345 -22.35 7.34 7.80
CA PHE A 345 -23.66 7.84 8.16
C PHE A 345 -24.70 6.74 8.12
N ALA A 346 -25.45 6.58 9.21
CA ALA A 346 -26.72 5.91 9.22
C ALA A 346 -27.77 6.81 8.54
N LEU A 347 -28.58 6.22 7.69
CA LEU A 347 -29.60 6.94 6.93
C LEU A 347 -30.92 7.01 7.72
N PRO A 348 -31.68 8.12 7.60
CA PRO A 348 -33.08 8.15 8.05
C PRO A 348 -33.93 7.07 7.33
N ASP A 349 -34.94 6.54 7.97
CA ASP A 349 -35.82 5.50 7.41
C ASP A 349 -36.49 5.87 6.07
N THR A 350 -36.59 7.17 5.79
CA THR A 350 -37.16 7.72 4.55
C THR A 350 -36.20 7.77 3.38
N ILE A 351 -34.91 7.47 3.61
CA ILE A 351 -33.83 7.60 2.59
C ILE A 351 -33.11 6.26 2.45
N SER A 352 -33.05 5.74 1.24
CA SER A 352 -32.31 4.50 0.95
C SER A 352 -30.89 4.79 0.45
N ALA A 353 -29.97 3.86 0.71
CA ALA A 353 -28.63 3.92 0.14
C ALA A 353 -28.63 3.94 -1.40
N GLN A 354 -29.61 3.29 -2.03
CA GLN A 354 -29.79 3.30 -3.47
C GLN A 354 -30.18 4.69 -4.00
N GLN A 355 -31.00 5.44 -3.27
CA GLN A 355 -31.33 6.83 -3.62
C GLN A 355 -30.10 7.72 -3.58
N ILE A 356 -29.29 7.64 -2.50
CA ILE A 356 -28.01 8.35 -2.41
C ILE A 356 -27.09 7.96 -3.57
N ARG A 357 -26.99 6.65 -3.88
CA ARG A 357 -26.15 6.16 -4.98
C ARG A 357 -26.57 6.75 -6.34
N THR A 358 -27.86 6.78 -6.63
CA THR A 358 -28.37 7.33 -7.89
C THR A 358 -28.02 8.81 -8.02
N ILE A 359 -28.20 9.60 -6.96
CA ILE A 359 -27.86 11.04 -6.96
C ILE A 359 -26.34 11.22 -7.08
N ALA A 360 -25.54 10.46 -6.32
CA ALA A 360 -24.07 10.54 -6.38
C ALA A 360 -23.54 10.23 -7.79
N LEU A 361 -24.01 9.14 -8.41
CA LEU A 361 -23.61 8.77 -9.77
C LEU A 361 -24.03 9.82 -10.81
N SER A 362 -25.19 10.49 -10.65
CA SER A 362 -25.61 11.58 -11.53
C SER A 362 -24.72 12.82 -11.42
N LYS A 363 -23.91 12.91 -10.36
CA LYS A 363 -22.91 13.95 -10.12
C LYS A 363 -21.47 13.45 -10.31
N GLU A 364 -21.32 12.26 -10.91
CA GLU A 364 -20.03 11.64 -11.15
C GLU A 364 -19.20 11.43 -9.86
N VAL A 365 -19.88 11.01 -8.80
CA VAL A 365 -19.29 10.75 -7.48
C VAL A 365 -19.49 9.30 -7.05
N ASN A 366 -18.42 8.66 -6.58
CA ASN A 366 -18.46 7.33 -5.96
C ASN A 366 -18.37 7.45 -4.43
N LEU A 367 -19.33 6.87 -3.73
CA LEU A 367 -19.35 6.72 -2.28
C LEU A 367 -19.24 5.25 -1.89
N ARG A 368 -18.96 4.97 -0.62
CA ARG A 368 -18.97 3.61 -0.08
C ARG A 368 -20.35 3.26 0.47
N TYR A 369 -20.85 2.07 0.13
CA TYR A 369 -22.15 1.56 0.58
C TYR A 369 -21.94 0.32 1.44
N PHE A 370 -22.44 0.34 2.68
CA PHE A 370 -22.34 -0.76 3.63
C PHE A 370 -23.52 -1.71 3.52
N LYS A 371 -23.32 -2.98 3.88
CA LYS A 371 -24.38 -4.01 3.82
C LYS A 371 -25.61 -3.70 4.69
N ASN A 372 -25.42 -2.97 5.77
CA ASN A 372 -26.52 -2.55 6.67
C ASN A 372 -27.27 -1.29 6.20
N GLY A 373 -26.95 -0.78 5.02
CA GLY A 373 -27.58 0.41 4.45
C GLY A 373 -26.91 1.74 4.75
N ASP A 374 -25.87 1.78 5.60
CA ASP A 374 -25.10 3.00 5.84
C ASP A 374 -24.34 3.45 4.59
N VAL A 375 -24.03 4.74 4.53
CA VAL A 375 -23.19 5.33 3.48
C VAL A 375 -21.94 5.94 4.09
N GLY A 376 -20.79 5.68 3.46
CA GLY A 376 -19.50 6.21 3.90
C GLY A 376 -18.83 7.05 2.84
N MET A 377 -17.94 7.91 3.29
CA MET A 377 -17.04 8.69 2.45
C MET A 377 -15.69 8.86 3.14
N SER A 378 -14.61 8.77 2.36
CA SER A 378 -13.25 9.03 2.83
C SER A 378 -12.71 10.27 2.11
N ILE A 379 -12.41 11.30 2.87
CA ILE A 379 -11.90 12.57 2.36
C ILE A 379 -10.40 12.42 2.06
N ASP A 380 -9.94 13.05 1.00
CA ASP A 380 -8.57 12.95 0.55
C ASP A 380 -7.93 14.30 0.19
N GLU A 381 -6.68 14.25 -0.23
CA GLU A 381 -5.86 15.42 -0.52
C GLU A 381 -6.44 16.28 -1.67
N THR A 382 -7.20 15.70 -2.59
CA THR A 382 -7.75 16.39 -3.75
C THR A 382 -9.10 17.06 -3.48
N THR A 383 -9.71 16.80 -2.32
CA THR A 383 -11.00 17.36 -1.96
C THR A 383 -10.90 18.87 -1.72
N ASP A 384 -11.52 19.65 -2.57
CA ASP A 384 -11.61 21.10 -2.50
C ASP A 384 -13.01 21.60 -2.09
N ILE A 385 -13.20 22.90 -2.02
CA ILE A 385 -14.50 23.54 -1.67
C ILE A 385 -15.61 23.19 -2.68
N ALA A 386 -15.28 23.07 -3.95
CA ALA A 386 -16.26 22.69 -4.97
C ALA A 386 -16.74 21.24 -4.72
N ALA A 387 -15.83 20.34 -4.45
CA ALA A 387 -16.12 18.95 -4.12
C ALA A 387 -16.93 18.82 -2.80
N VAL A 388 -16.59 19.59 -1.76
CA VAL A 388 -17.39 19.68 -0.53
C VAL A 388 -18.85 20.07 -0.83
N ASN A 389 -19.04 21.07 -1.65
CA ASN A 389 -20.38 21.52 -2.06
C ASN A 389 -21.14 20.45 -2.86
N VAL A 390 -20.45 19.69 -3.72
CA VAL A 390 -21.06 18.56 -4.44
C VAL A 390 -21.50 17.48 -3.44
N LEU A 391 -20.66 17.10 -2.49
CA LEU A 391 -21.01 16.12 -1.44
C LEU A 391 -22.21 16.57 -0.63
N LEU A 392 -22.24 17.81 -0.14
CA LEU A 392 -23.39 18.35 0.59
C LEU A 392 -24.67 18.30 -0.24
N SER A 393 -24.59 18.65 -1.51
CA SER A 393 -25.75 18.62 -2.41
C SER A 393 -26.33 17.22 -2.60
N ILE A 394 -25.50 16.18 -2.61
CA ILE A 394 -25.97 14.78 -2.72
C ILE A 394 -26.88 14.43 -1.53
N PHE A 395 -26.42 14.69 -0.31
CA PHE A 395 -27.17 14.39 0.91
C PHE A 395 -28.38 15.31 1.08
N ALA A 396 -28.28 16.59 0.73
CA ALA A 396 -29.39 17.54 0.79
C ALA A 396 -30.54 17.17 -0.18
N ILE A 397 -30.21 16.85 -1.42
CA ILE A 397 -31.21 16.42 -2.44
C ILE A 397 -31.89 15.13 -1.98
N ALA A 398 -31.16 14.15 -1.46
CA ALA A 398 -31.73 12.91 -0.97
C ALA A 398 -32.67 13.13 0.25
N ALA A 399 -32.35 14.10 1.08
CA ALA A 399 -33.19 14.47 2.24
C ALA A 399 -34.35 15.39 1.88
N GLY A 400 -34.45 15.88 0.64
CA GLY A 400 -35.45 16.89 0.25
C GLY A 400 -35.30 18.19 1.05
N ARG A 401 -34.09 18.58 1.40
CA ARG A 401 -33.77 19.77 2.22
C ARG A 401 -32.95 20.78 1.46
N ASP A 402 -33.17 22.04 1.76
CA ASP A 402 -32.31 23.11 1.30
C ASP A 402 -30.95 23.05 2.01
N TRP A 403 -29.93 23.54 1.33
CA TRP A 403 -28.57 23.65 1.85
C TRP A 403 -27.89 24.89 1.29
N GLU A 404 -26.98 25.44 2.07
CA GLU A 404 -26.21 26.62 1.67
C GLU A 404 -24.83 26.18 1.17
N LYS A 405 -24.41 26.77 0.04
CA LYS A 405 -23.04 26.60 -0.46
C LYS A 405 -22.06 27.23 0.51
N THR A 406 -21.02 26.48 0.87
CA THR A 406 -19.90 27.05 1.60
C THR A 406 -18.87 27.65 0.65
N SER A 407 -18.24 28.73 1.07
CA SER A 407 -17.08 29.33 0.42
C SER A 407 -15.78 29.04 1.14
N ASP A 408 -15.84 28.46 2.35
CA ASP A 408 -14.69 28.16 3.19
C ASP A 408 -14.97 26.97 4.11
N VAL A 409 -13.90 26.29 4.53
CA VAL A 409 -13.92 25.25 5.56
C VAL A 409 -12.95 25.65 6.67
N PRO A 410 -13.44 25.99 7.86
CA PRO A 410 -12.58 26.38 8.96
C PRO A 410 -11.69 25.22 9.43
N MET A 411 -10.42 25.51 9.70
CA MET A 411 -9.48 24.56 10.28
C MET A 411 -9.92 24.17 11.69
N THR A 412 -10.43 22.94 11.84
CA THR A 412 -10.95 22.42 13.10
C THR A 412 -10.54 20.96 13.26
N SER A 413 -10.48 20.48 14.50
CA SER A 413 -10.22 19.07 14.80
C SER A 413 -11.23 18.54 15.81
N SER A 414 -11.66 17.30 15.61
CA SER A 414 -12.47 16.52 16.54
C SER A 414 -11.67 15.38 17.21
N ILE A 415 -10.36 15.27 16.92
CA ILE A 415 -9.49 14.28 17.55
C ILE A 415 -9.35 14.60 19.04
N SER A 416 -9.66 13.62 19.89
CA SER A 416 -9.53 13.78 21.35
C SER A 416 -8.07 13.97 21.76
N ALA A 417 -7.83 14.63 22.90
CA ALA A 417 -6.49 14.92 23.38
C ALA A 417 -5.64 13.65 23.59
N GLU A 418 -6.29 12.56 24.01
CA GLU A 418 -5.66 11.27 24.28
C GLU A 418 -5.18 10.57 23.00
N MET A 419 -5.86 10.83 21.86
CA MET A 419 -5.55 10.23 20.57
C MET A 419 -4.65 11.10 19.70
N LYS A 420 -4.48 12.37 20.09
CA LYS A 420 -3.68 13.34 19.33
C LYS A 420 -2.20 13.07 19.51
N ARG A 421 -1.48 13.02 18.39
CA ARG A 421 -0.01 12.91 18.38
C ARG A 421 0.65 14.06 19.14
N GLN A 422 1.56 13.71 20.05
CA GLN A 422 2.39 14.68 20.80
C GLN A 422 3.86 14.67 20.34
N SER A 423 4.32 13.55 19.80
CA SER A 423 5.70 13.37 19.37
C SER A 423 6.02 14.11 18.07
N THR A 424 7.24 14.61 17.97
CA THR A 424 7.78 15.14 16.71
C THR A 424 8.09 14.00 15.73
N TYR A 425 8.17 14.33 14.45
CA TYR A 425 8.53 13.40 13.38
C TYR A 425 9.25 14.16 12.26
N LEU A 426 9.95 13.45 11.38
CA LEU A 426 10.71 13.99 10.25
C LEU A 426 11.69 15.09 10.67
N THR A 427 12.36 14.87 11.81
CA THR A 427 13.28 15.87 12.39
C THR A 427 14.65 15.90 11.70
N HIS A 428 15.00 14.87 10.91
CA HIS A 428 16.25 14.83 10.18
C HIS A 428 16.34 15.96 9.15
N GLU A 429 17.55 16.53 8.96
CA GLU A 429 17.80 17.68 8.09
C GLU A 429 17.22 17.51 6.67
N VAL A 430 17.24 16.30 6.11
CA VAL A 430 16.74 16.03 4.76
C VAL A 430 15.27 16.39 4.57
N PHE A 431 14.46 16.25 5.61
CA PHE A 431 13.03 16.59 5.59
C PHE A 431 12.74 18.08 5.86
N ASN A 432 13.77 18.88 6.12
CA ASN A 432 13.66 20.28 6.51
C ASN A 432 14.45 21.22 5.58
N LYS A 433 14.76 20.77 4.35
CA LYS A 433 15.69 21.52 3.47
C LYS A 433 15.21 21.71 2.03
N TYR A 434 14.45 20.81 1.45
CA TYR A 434 14.18 20.78 0.00
C TYR A 434 12.71 21.03 -0.32
N HIS A 435 12.17 22.16 0.11
CA HIS A 435 10.74 22.50 0.03
C HIS A 435 10.34 23.32 -1.21
N THR A 436 11.30 23.71 -2.05
CA THR A 436 11.02 24.36 -3.32
C THR A 436 11.26 23.39 -4.49
N GLU A 437 10.55 23.60 -5.61
CA GLU A 437 10.74 22.79 -6.81
C GLU A 437 12.21 22.73 -7.25
N THR A 438 12.90 23.88 -7.26
CA THR A 438 14.29 23.97 -7.69
C THR A 438 15.24 23.20 -6.75
N GLU A 439 15.06 23.32 -5.44
CA GLU A 439 15.88 22.61 -4.47
C GLU A 439 15.65 21.11 -4.56
N MET A 440 14.38 20.68 -4.64
CA MET A 440 14.03 19.26 -4.77
C MET A 440 14.58 18.67 -6.08
N MET A 441 14.44 19.36 -7.21
CA MET A 441 15.00 18.93 -8.49
C MET A 441 16.54 18.75 -8.39
N ARG A 442 17.23 19.70 -7.75
CA ARG A 442 18.69 19.61 -7.55
C ARG A 442 19.07 18.48 -6.60
N TYR A 443 18.26 18.21 -5.59
CA TYR A 443 18.45 17.07 -4.69
C TYR A 443 18.33 15.75 -5.45
N ILE A 444 17.23 15.56 -6.19
CA ILE A 444 17.01 14.36 -7.02
C ILE A 444 18.17 14.17 -8.00
N LYS A 445 18.60 15.24 -8.67
CA LYS A 445 19.71 15.18 -9.64
C LYS A 445 21.07 14.89 -8.98
N ARG A 446 21.27 15.34 -7.75
CA ARG A 446 22.47 15.00 -6.97
C ARG A 446 22.51 13.50 -6.64
N LEU A 447 21.37 12.89 -6.31
CA LEU A 447 21.28 11.44 -6.07
C LEU A 447 21.50 10.65 -7.35
N ASP A 448 20.84 11.03 -8.44
CA ASP A 448 21.00 10.44 -9.77
C ASP A 448 22.51 10.35 -10.19
N ARG A 449 23.26 11.42 -9.96
CA ARG A 449 24.71 11.47 -10.29
C ARG A 449 25.59 10.55 -9.46
N LYS A 450 25.10 10.00 -8.35
CA LYS A 450 25.83 9.01 -7.55
C LYS A 450 25.68 7.59 -8.11
N ASP A 451 24.77 7.39 -9.05
CA ASP A 451 24.39 6.08 -9.57
C ASP A 451 24.94 5.85 -10.98
N ILE A 452 25.17 4.59 -11.29
CA ILE A 452 25.35 4.14 -12.67
C ILE A 452 24.03 3.52 -13.12
N SER A 453 23.38 4.15 -14.09
CA SER A 453 22.08 3.71 -14.59
C SER A 453 22.16 3.19 -16.03
N LEU A 454 21.14 2.43 -16.44
CA LEU A 454 21.01 1.95 -17.82
C LEU A 454 20.75 3.07 -18.83
N ALA A 455 20.41 4.29 -18.37
CA ALA A 455 20.23 5.44 -19.26
C ALA A 455 21.57 5.96 -19.86
N HIS A 456 22.71 5.62 -19.24
CA HIS A 456 24.02 6.06 -19.73
C HIS A 456 25.09 4.96 -19.71
N SER A 457 24.73 3.72 -19.38
CA SER A 457 25.67 2.59 -19.36
C SER A 457 24.99 1.29 -19.74
N MET A 458 25.79 0.31 -20.12
CA MET A 458 25.35 -1.07 -20.38
C MET A 458 25.68 -1.99 -19.19
N ILE A 459 25.65 -1.46 -17.98
CA ILE A 459 25.99 -2.23 -16.78
C ILE A 459 25.04 -3.42 -16.61
N SER A 460 25.61 -4.58 -16.27
CA SER A 460 24.84 -5.77 -15.92
C SER A 460 24.31 -5.60 -14.50
N LEU A 461 23.01 -5.33 -14.38
CA LEU A 461 22.30 -5.24 -13.10
C LEU A 461 21.67 -6.58 -12.75
N GLY A 462 21.63 -6.89 -11.46
CA GLY A 462 21.00 -8.11 -10.90
C GLY A 462 19.49 -8.15 -10.97
N SER A 463 18.85 -7.29 -11.77
CA SER A 463 17.41 -7.30 -11.95
C SER A 463 16.99 -8.34 -12.99
N CYS A 464 16.06 -9.21 -12.62
CA CYS A 464 15.54 -10.26 -13.50
C CYS A 464 14.90 -9.71 -14.77
N THR A 465 14.24 -8.57 -14.71
CA THR A 465 13.24 -8.16 -15.69
C THR A 465 13.39 -6.71 -16.15
N MET A 466 13.64 -5.77 -15.25
CA MET A 466 13.55 -4.35 -15.57
C MET A 466 14.84 -3.85 -16.21
N LYS A 467 14.79 -3.67 -17.51
CA LYS A 467 15.81 -2.97 -18.31
C LYS A 467 15.28 -1.59 -18.71
N LEU A 468 15.59 -1.09 -19.89
CA LEU A 468 14.99 0.12 -20.44
C LEU A 468 13.60 -0.22 -21.00
N ASN A 469 12.57 0.43 -20.50
CA ASN A 469 11.23 0.36 -21.08
C ASN A 469 11.10 1.40 -22.19
N ALA A 470 10.29 1.11 -23.21
CA ALA A 470 9.98 2.08 -24.24
C ALA A 470 9.20 3.27 -23.65
N ALA A 471 9.52 4.49 -24.07
CA ALA A 471 8.81 5.67 -23.63
C ALA A 471 7.31 5.59 -23.95
N ALA A 472 6.96 5.04 -25.11
CA ALA A 472 5.57 4.83 -25.51
C ALA A 472 4.78 3.89 -24.57
N GLU A 473 5.45 2.97 -23.89
CA GLU A 473 4.83 2.09 -22.87
C GLU A 473 4.66 2.80 -21.52
N MET A 474 5.53 3.77 -21.20
CA MET A 474 5.51 4.46 -19.92
C MET A 474 4.58 5.69 -19.91
N LEU A 475 4.50 6.43 -21.01
CA LEU A 475 3.68 7.64 -21.11
C LEU A 475 2.19 7.43 -20.76
N PRO A 476 1.54 6.32 -21.14
CA PRO A 476 0.15 6.06 -20.75
C PRO A 476 -0.10 6.03 -19.25
N LEU A 477 0.91 5.68 -18.43
CA LEU A 477 0.80 5.64 -16.98
C LEU A 477 0.58 7.03 -16.35
N SER A 478 0.92 8.11 -17.07
CA SER A 478 0.67 9.49 -16.62
C SER A 478 -0.71 10.03 -17.03
N ARG A 479 -1.55 9.21 -17.70
CA ARG A 479 -2.91 9.62 -18.07
C ARG A 479 -3.85 9.50 -16.87
N PRO A 480 -4.64 10.55 -16.57
CA PRO A 480 -5.56 10.53 -15.43
C PRO A 480 -6.52 9.31 -15.44
N GLU A 481 -6.99 8.91 -16.62
CA GLU A 481 -7.93 7.80 -16.80
C GLU A 481 -7.34 6.44 -16.37
N PHE A 482 -6.02 6.32 -16.31
CA PHE A 482 -5.33 5.16 -15.77
C PHE A 482 -4.82 5.40 -14.35
N MET A 483 -4.16 6.53 -14.08
CA MET A 483 -3.50 6.73 -12.80
C MET A 483 -4.46 7.06 -11.64
N CYS A 484 -5.61 7.71 -11.91
CA CYS A 484 -6.55 8.14 -10.87
C CYS A 484 -7.74 7.20 -10.67
N MET A 485 -7.77 6.04 -11.32
CA MET A 485 -8.84 5.07 -11.17
C MET A 485 -8.74 4.33 -9.83
N HIS A 486 -9.82 4.35 -9.06
CA HIS A 486 -9.90 3.61 -7.79
C HIS A 486 -10.21 2.12 -8.06
N PRO A 487 -9.59 1.15 -7.34
CA PRO A 487 -9.76 -0.28 -7.60
C PRO A 487 -11.17 -0.83 -7.35
N LEU A 488 -11.97 -0.14 -6.57
CA LEU A 488 -13.31 -0.60 -6.18
C LEU A 488 -14.45 0.20 -6.84
N VAL A 489 -14.18 0.90 -7.93
CA VAL A 489 -15.24 1.56 -8.72
C VAL A 489 -16.18 0.52 -9.34
N PRO A 490 -17.44 0.87 -9.66
CA PRO A 490 -18.31 0.03 -10.47
C PRO A 490 -17.65 -0.40 -11.79
N GLU A 491 -17.90 -1.64 -12.21
CA GLU A 491 -17.24 -2.24 -13.39
C GLU A 491 -17.46 -1.45 -14.69
N ASP A 492 -18.61 -0.79 -14.84
CA ASP A 492 -18.95 0.04 -16.00
C ASP A 492 -18.14 1.34 -16.05
N GLN A 493 -17.41 1.68 -15.00
CA GLN A 493 -16.49 2.81 -14.98
C GLN A 493 -15.06 2.43 -15.40
N ALA A 494 -14.70 1.14 -15.39
CA ALA A 494 -13.36 0.64 -15.68
C ALA A 494 -13.30 -0.19 -16.98
N GLU A 495 -14.11 0.16 -17.97
CA GLU A 495 -14.23 -0.62 -19.21
C GLU A 495 -12.92 -0.66 -20.00
N GLY A 496 -12.19 0.47 -20.06
CA GLY A 496 -10.88 0.52 -20.72
C GLY A 496 -9.83 -0.37 -20.05
N TYR A 497 -9.80 -0.43 -18.73
CA TYR A 497 -8.95 -1.36 -17.99
C TYR A 497 -9.32 -2.81 -18.25
N ARG A 498 -10.60 -3.14 -18.26
CA ARG A 498 -11.07 -4.50 -18.53
C ARG A 498 -10.68 -4.96 -19.94
N GLU A 499 -10.84 -4.11 -20.93
CA GLU A 499 -10.45 -4.41 -22.31
C GLU A 499 -8.93 -4.60 -22.41
N LEU A 500 -8.13 -3.71 -21.81
CA LEU A 500 -6.68 -3.84 -21.77
C LEU A 500 -6.23 -5.18 -21.15
N ILE A 501 -6.79 -5.52 -19.98
CA ILE A 501 -6.48 -6.76 -19.26
C ILE A 501 -6.88 -7.99 -20.08
N ASN A 502 -8.06 -7.97 -20.69
CA ASN A 502 -8.56 -9.09 -21.49
C ASN A 502 -7.71 -9.30 -22.74
N ASN A 503 -7.37 -8.22 -23.45
CA ASN A 503 -6.54 -8.30 -24.65
C ASN A 503 -5.15 -8.85 -24.32
N LEU A 504 -4.49 -8.33 -23.31
CA LEU A 504 -3.18 -8.82 -22.86
C LEU A 504 -3.25 -10.28 -22.39
N SER A 505 -4.30 -10.67 -21.68
CA SER A 505 -4.49 -12.05 -21.23
C SER A 505 -4.65 -13.01 -22.42
N GLU A 506 -5.39 -12.60 -23.45
CA GLU A 506 -5.57 -13.41 -24.68
C GLU A 506 -4.26 -13.52 -25.48
N GLU A 507 -3.53 -12.43 -25.65
CA GLU A 507 -2.24 -12.45 -26.34
C GLU A 507 -1.23 -13.36 -25.61
N LEU A 508 -1.16 -13.29 -24.30
CA LEU A 508 -0.32 -14.18 -23.49
C LEU A 508 -0.79 -15.65 -23.58
N ARG A 509 -2.09 -15.90 -23.64
CA ARG A 509 -2.65 -17.23 -23.85
C ARG A 509 -2.18 -17.81 -25.19
N VAL A 510 -2.23 -17.02 -26.25
CA VAL A 510 -1.77 -17.42 -27.60
C VAL A 510 -0.26 -17.70 -27.59
N ILE A 511 0.55 -16.83 -26.95
CA ILE A 511 2.01 -16.98 -26.90
C ILE A 511 2.42 -18.24 -26.14
N THR A 512 1.77 -18.51 -25.00
CA THR A 512 2.15 -19.58 -24.08
C THR A 512 1.48 -20.92 -24.41
N GLY A 513 0.36 -20.91 -25.13
CA GLY A 513 -0.46 -22.11 -25.43
C GLY A 513 -1.26 -22.62 -24.22
N PHE A 514 -1.32 -21.91 -23.12
CA PHE A 514 -2.14 -22.27 -21.97
C PHE A 514 -3.62 -21.96 -22.18
N ALA A 515 -4.49 -22.68 -21.47
CA ALA A 515 -5.93 -22.47 -21.51
C ALA A 515 -6.39 -21.16 -20.86
N GLY A 516 -5.64 -20.64 -19.91
CA GLY A 516 -5.95 -19.40 -19.20
C GLY A 516 -4.70 -18.71 -18.65
N VAL A 517 -4.82 -17.41 -18.43
CA VAL A 517 -3.76 -16.54 -17.88
C VAL A 517 -4.35 -15.67 -16.78
N SER A 518 -3.61 -15.46 -15.72
CA SER A 518 -3.93 -14.51 -14.65
C SER A 518 -2.84 -13.44 -14.55
N LEU A 519 -3.24 -12.17 -14.53
CA LEU A 519 -2.37 -11.01 -14.34
C LEU A 519 -2.37 -10.51 -12.88
N GLN A 520 -3.01 -11.24 -11.96
CA GLN A 520 -3.14 -10.85 -10.55
C GLN A 520 -1.83 -10.92 -9.73
N PRO A 521 -0.91 -11.88 -9.95
CA PRO A 521 0.34 -11.91 -9.19
C PRO A 521 1.14 -10.63 -9.38
N ASN A 522 1.51 -9.99 -8.27
CA ASN A 522 2.17 -8.68 -8.24
C ASN A 522 3.71 -8.74 -8.29
N SER A 523 4.28 -9.94 -8.46
CA SER A 523 5.72 -10.14 -8.65
C SER A 523 5.99 -11.52 -9.25
N GLY A 524 7.22 -11.77 -9.72
CA GLY A 524 7.65 -13.08 -10.19
C GLY A 524 7.48 -14.16 -9.11
N ALA A 525 7.96 -13.90 -7.90
CA ALA A 525 7.81 -14.81 -6.76
C ALA A 525 6.33 -15.07 -6.39
N ALA A 526 5.47 -14.05 -6.47
CA ALA A 526 4.03 -14.22 -6.26
C ALA A 526 3.40 -15.07 -7.36
N GLY A 527 3.89 -14.97 -8.61
CA GLY A 527 3.47 -15.84 -9.73
C GLY A 527 3.84 -17.30 -9.50
N GLU A 528 5.07 -17.58 -9.07
CA GLU A 528 5.52 -18.95 -8.73
C GLU A 528 4.70 -19.53 -7.56
N TYR A 529 4.49 -18.75 -6.51
CA TYR A 529 3.66 -19.16 -5.38
C TYR A 529 2.22 -19.45 -5.80
N THR A 530 1.62 -18.60 -6.64
CA THR A 530 0.27 -18.76 -7.15
C THR A 530 0.17 -20.04 -7.99
N GLY A 531 1.13 -20.30 -8.86
CA GLY A 531 1.19 -21.52 -9.66
C GLY A 531 1.21 -22.78 -8.80
N LEU A 532 2.05 -22.81 -7.76
CA LEU A 532 2.10 -23.93 -6.80
C LEU A 532 0.77 -24.10 -6.05
N ARG A 533 0.12 -23.00 -5.66
CA ARG A 533 -1.19 -23.04 -4.98
C ARG A 533 -2.29 -23.57 -5.88
N VAL A 534 -2.30 -23.18 -7.16
CA VAL A 534 -3.26 -23.70 -8.16
C VAL A 534 -3.06 -25.21 -8.37
N ILE A 535 -1.81 -25.66 -8.53
CA ILE A 535 -1.49 -27.10 -8.66
C ILE A 535 -1.94 -27.86 -7.41
N ARG A 536 -1.68 -27.32 -6.22
CA ARG A 536 -2.09 -27.93 -4.96
C ARG A 536 -3.61 -28.07 -4.86
N ALA A 537 -4.33 -26.99 -5.14
CA ALA A 537 -5.79 -26.98 -5.12
C ALA A 537 -6.40 -27.96 -6.13
N TYR A 538 -5.81 -28.06 -7.33
CA TYR A 538 -6.21 -29.06 -8.32
C TYR A 538 -6.04 -30.48 -7.81
N LEU A 539 -4.85 -30.82 -7.25
CA LEU A 539 -4.58 -32.16 -6.71
C LEU A 539 -5.51 -32.51 -5.54
N GLU A 540 -5.84 -31.57 -4.69
CA GLU A 540 -6.81 -31.75 -3.61
C GLU A 540 -8.22 -32.03 -4.17
N ASN A 541 -8.65 -31.25 -5.15
CA ASN A 541 -9.97 -31.38 -5.79
C ASN A 541 -10.17 -32.75 -6.48
N ILE A 542 -9.13 -33.32 -7.07
CA ILE A 542 -9.20 -34.65 -7.71
C ILE A 542 -8.85 -35.81 -6.76
N GLY A 543 -8.82 -35.58 -5.43
CA GLY A 543 -8.52 -36.59 -4.43
C GLY A 543 -7.06 -37.05 -4.34
N GLN A 544 -6.13 -36.33 -4.97
CA GLN A 544 -4.69 -36.63 -4.99
C GLN A 544 -3.88 -35.72 -4.06
N GLY A 545 -4.48 -35.21 -3.00
CA GLY A 545 -3.84 -34.33 -2.02
C GLY A 545 -2.62 -34.92 -1.30
N HIS A 546 -2.41 -36.25 -1.35
CA HIS A 546 -1.22 -36.93 -0.86
C HIS A 546 0.05 -36.62 -1.68
N ARG A 547 -0.09 -36.11 -2.92
CA ARG A 547 1.02 -35.69 -3.77
C ARG A 547 1.52 -34.31 -3.34
N ASN A 548 2.45 -34.27 -2.41
CA ASN A 548 2.95 -33.05 -1.78
C ASN A 548 4.45 -32.79 -2.03
N LYS A 549 5.06 -33.50 -2.98
CA LYS A 549 6.45 -33.29 -3.39
C LYS A 549 6.50 -32.60 -4.73
N VAL A 550 7.36 -31.61 -4.85
CA VAL A 550 7.64 -30.86 -6.07
C VAL A 550 9.08 -31.11 -6.52
N LEU A 551 9.27 -31.45 -7.79
CA LEU A 551 10.61 -31.53 -8.37
C LEU A 551 11.01 -30.15 -8.85
N ILE A 552 12.10 -29.62 -8.35
CA ILE A 552 12.62 -28.30 -8.68
C ILE A 552 13.98 -28.48 -9.36
N PRO A 553 14.22 -27.88 -10.54
CA PRO A 553 15.55 -27.90 -11.17
C PRO A 553 16.60 -27.27 -10.25
N ALA A 554 17.82 -27.79 -10.27
CA ALA A 554 18.94 -27.22 -9.52
C ALA A 554 19.26 -25.77 -9.94
N SER A 555 18.84 -25.36 -11.11
CA SER A 555 18.97 -23.99 -11.67
C SER A 555 17.79 -23.08 -11.39
N CYS A 556 16.89 -23.44 -10.45
CA CYS A 556 15.75 -22.61 -10.11
C CYS A 556 16.21 -21.23 -9.59
N LEU A 557 15.70 -20.16 -10.20
CA LEU A 557 16.11 -18.78 -9.94
C LEU A 557 16.01 -18.40 -8.46
N LEU A 558 14.93 -18.76 -7.79
CA LEU A 558 14.70 -18.40 -6.39
C LEU A 558 15.47 -19.24 -5.38
N TYR A 559 15.98 -20.39 -5.79
CA TYR A 559 16.58 -21.35 -4.88
C TYR A 559 18.11 -21.48 -5.01
N THR A 560 18.60 -21.46 -6.23
CA THR A 560 19.99 -21.82 -6.53
C THR A 560 20.74 -20.80 -7.36
N SER A 561 20.07 -19.83 -7.96
CA SER A 561 20.76 -18.83 -8.76
C SER A 561 21.58 -17.92 -7.86
N PRO A 562 22.91 -17.85 -8.00
CA PRO A 562 23.67 -16.84 -7.29
C PRO A 562 23.20 -15.45 -7.73
N SER A 563 23.02 -14.59 -6.78
CA SER A 563 22.80 -13.18 -7.08
C SER A 563 24.09 -12.61 -7.72
N PRO A 564 24.00 -11.72 -8.71
CA PRO A 564 25.20 -11.03 -9.23
C PRO A 564 26.01 -10.28 -8.17
N ARG A 565 25.57 -10.31 -6.95
CA ARG A 565 26.23 -9.72 -5.76
C ARG A 565 26.95 -10.74 -4.90
N ASP A 566 26.78 -12.02 -5.19
CA ASP A 566 27.42 -13.10 -4.44
C ASP A 566 28.84 -13.37 -5.05
#